data_bbb9011b46ee02ccfa84f6680caf9e6a
#
_entry.id   bbb9011b46ee02ccfa84f6680caf9e6a
#
_cell.length_a   1.000
_cell.length_b   1.000
_cell.length_c   1.000
_cell.angle_alpha   90.00
_cell.angle_beta   90.00
_cell.angle_gamma   90.00
#
_symmetry.space_group_name_H-M   'P 1'
#
loop_
_entity.id
_entity.type
_entity.pdbx_description
1 polymer ?
#
loop_
_entity_poly.entity_id
_entity_poly.type
_entity_poly.pdbx_seq_one_letter_code
_entity_poly.pdbx_strand_id
1 'polypeptide(L)'
;MCLNDLNMGLKEISRVLKPDGILYCSTYGKNHMKEITEIVQNFDSRINLSNHSLYDIFGLENGESILKEYFFNVKRMDYQDSLEITESKPLIDYIMSCHGNQNEILGPRLNEFKEYIEELLENNGKIVVTKEAGLFVCRKRVIQ
;
A
#
# COMPACT_ATOMS: atom_id res chain seq x y z
N MET A 1 3.40 -5.83 -8.74
CA MET A 1 3.09 -6.94 -9.65
C MET A 1 1.62 -7.33 -9.49
N CYS A 2 0.88 -7.22 -10.54
CA CYS A 2 -0.53 -7.62 -10.51
C CYS A 2 -0.64 -9.08 -10.95
N LEU A 3 -1.00 -9.95 -10.00
CA LEU A 3 -1.42 -11.30 -10.35
C LEU A 3 -2.87 -11.22 -10.79
N ASN A 4 -3.14 -11.51 -12.05
CA ASN A 4 -4.52 -11.51 -12.57
C ASN A 4 -5.39 -12.54 -11.84
N ASP A 5 -4.77 -13.56 -11.26
CA ASP A 5 -5.43 -14.56 -10.45
C ASP A 5 -4.54 -14.89 -9.25
N LEU A 6 -4.85 -14.28 -8.12
CA LEU A 6 -4.13 -14.48 -6.86
C LEU A 6 -4.17 -15.94 -6.42
N ASN A 7 -5.32 -16.60 -6.56
CA ASN A 7 -5.48 -17.99 -6.14
C ASN A 7 -4.59 -18.93 -6.94
N MET A 8 -4.51 -18.73 -8.25
CA MET A 8 -3.64 -19.51 -9.11
C MET A 8 -2.16 -19.29 -8.74
N GLY A 9 -1.78 -18.05 -8.48
CA GLY A 9 -0.42 -17.70 -8.06
C GLY A 9 -0.03 -18.37 -6.74
N LEU A 10 -0.90 -18.30 -5.74
CA LEU A 10 -0.65 -18.93 -4.44
C LEU A 10 -0.59 -20.44 -4.53
N LYS A 11 -1.45 -21.03 -5.34
CA LYS A 11 -1.47 -22.48 -5.60
C LYS A 11 -0.14 -22.92 -6.22
N GLU A 12 0.38 -22.17 -7.18
CA GLU A 12 1.66 -22.48 -7.82
C GLU A 12 2.82 -22.30 -6.85
N ILE A 13 2.84 -21.25 -6.04
CA ILE A 13 3.87 -21.05 -5.02
C ILE A 13 3.86 -22.23 -4.05
N SER A 14 2.69 -22.64 -3.58
CA SER A 14 2.55 -23.79 -2.68
C SER A 14 3.06 -25.07 -3.34
N ARG A 15 2.78 -25.25 -4.64
CA ARG A 15 3.22 -26.44 -5.37
C ARG A 15 4.74 -26.55 -5.46
N VAL A 16 5.42 -25.45 -5.78
CA VAL A 16 6.87 -25.45 -6.01
C VAL A 16 7.70 -25.34 -4.74
N LEU A 17 7.10 -24.88 -3.66
CA LEU A 17 7.79 -24.76 -2.38
C LEU A 17 8.13 -26.14 -1.83
N LYS A 18 9.35 -26.30 -1.31
CA LYS A 18 9.78 -27.55 -0.69
C LYS A 18 8.96 -27.83 0.58
N PRO A 19 8.86 -29.12 1.03
CA PRO A 19 8.05 -29.46 2.22
C PRO A 19 8.35 -28.64 3.46
N ASP A 20 9.61 -28.27 3.70
CA ASP A 20 10.00 -27.42 4.82
C ASP A 20 10.22 -25.96 4.42
N GLY A 21 9.76 -25.60 3.21
CA GLY A 21 9.95 -24.28 2.68
C GLY A 21 9.12 -23.22 3.40
N ILE A 22 9.62 -22.00 3.37
CA ILE A 22 8.95 -20.85 3.99
C ILE A 22 8.71 -19.81 2.92
N LEU A 23 7.48 -19.30 2.87
CA LEU A 23 7.12 -18.15 2.04
C LEU A 23 7.04 -16.92 2.91
N TYR A 24 7.73 -15.87 2.51
CA TYR A 24 7.59 -14.55 3.10
C TYR A 24 6.87 -13.67 2.09
N CYS A 25 5.73 -13.09 2.48
CA CYS A 25 5.04 -12.15 1.62
C CYS A 25 4.66 -10.90 2.38
N SER A 26 4.94 -9.75 1.80
CA SER A 26 4.65 -8.47 2.38
C SER A 26 3.46 -7.80 1.69
N THR A 27 2.71 -7.03 2.45
CA THR A 27 1.63 -6.22 1.93
C THR A 27 1.37 -5.05 2.89
N TYR A 28 0.35 -4.27 2.60
CA TYR A 28 -0.03 -3.15 3.44
C TYR A 28 -1.53 -3.19 3.74
N GLY A 29 -1.92 -2.46 4.78
CA GLY A 29 -3.31 -2.36 5.18
C GLY A 29 -4.01 -1.16 4.55
N LYS A 30 -5.32 -1.06 4.78
CA LYS A 30 -6.16 -0.01 4.21
C LYS A 30 -5.80 1.41 4.69
N ASN A 31 -5.14 1.51 5.84
CA ASN A 31 -4.75 2.80 6.42
C ASN A 31 -3.35 3.25 6.01
N HIS A 32 -2.67 2.43 5.19
CA HIS A 32 -1.31 2.75 4.73
C HIS A 32 -1.33 4.03 3.88
N MET A 33 -0.58 5.03 4.36
CA MET A 33 -0.43 6.33 3.68
C MET A 33 -1.76 7.04 3.40
N LYS A 34 -2.76 6.82 4.26
CA LYS A 34 -4.11 7.38 4.10
C LYS A 34 -4.13 8.91 4.06
N GLU A 35 -3.21 9.54 4.78
CA GLU A 35 -3.16 11.01 4.88
C GLU A 35 -2.82 11.66 3.53
N ILE A 36 -2.03 10.99 2.69
CA ILE A 36 -1.72 11.50 1.35
C ILE A 36 -2.99 11.54 0.50
N THR A 37 -3.79 10.48 0.56
CA THR A 37 -5.09 10.45 -0.13
C THR A 37 -6.02 11.55 0.39
N GLU A 38 -6.09 11.73 1.70
CA GLU A 38 -6.90 12.78 2.31
C GLU A 38 -6.48 14.18 1.84
N ILE A 39 -5.17 14.43 1.81
CA ILE A 39 -4.62 15.71 1.36
C ILE A 39 -5.01 16.02 -0.09
N VAL A 40 -4.83 15.06 -1.00
CA VAL A 40 -5.16 15.30 -2.41
C VAL A 40 -6.66 15.45 -2.64
N GLN A 41 -7.47 14.71 -1.91
CA GLN A 41 -8.93 14.78 -2.04
C GLN A 41 -9.52 16.03 -1.39
N ASN A 42 -8.87 16.58 -0.38
CA ASN A 42 -9.25 17.88 0.16
C ASN A 42 -8.95 19.02 -0.81
N PHE A 43 -7.94 18.87 -1.66
CA PHE A 43 -7.64 19.81 -2.72
C PHE A 43 -8.61 19.67 -3.90
N ASP A 44 -8.85 18.46 -4.35
CA ASP A 44 -9.81 18.15 -5.40
C ASP A 44 -10.34 16.72 -5.19
N SER A 45 -11.63 16.62 -4.85
CA SER A 45 -12.27 15.35 -4.51
C SER A 45 -12.33 14.35 -5.66
N ARG A 46 -12.08 14.78 -6.89
CA ARG A 46 -12.06 13.90 -8.06
C ARG A 46 -10.77 13.09 -8.18
N ILE A 47 -9.73 13.46 -7.42
CA ILE A 47 -8.44 12.78 -7.50
C ILE A 47 -8.52 11.40 -6.87
N ASN A 48 -8.07 10.41 -7.63
CA ASN A 48 -7.91 9.04 -7.17
C ASN A 48 -6.48 8.60 -7.51
N LEU A 49 -5.66 8.35 -6.51
CA LEU A 49 -4.25 8.02 -6.69
C LEU A 49 -4.00 6.59 -7.16
N SER A 50 -5.00 5.72 -7.03
CA SER A 50 -4.87 4.33 -7.45
C SER A 50 -6.18 3.84 -8.05
N ASN A 51 -6.08 3.20 -9.21
CA ASN A 51 -7.23 2.57 -9.85
C ASN A 51 -7.63 1.24 -9.17
N HIS A 52 -6.76 0.69 -8.32
CA HIS A 52 -6.98 -0.58 -7.64
C HIS A 52 -6.57 -0.49 -6.18
N SER A 53 -7.48 -0.87 -5.30
CA SER A 53 -7.18 -1.01 -3.88
C SER A 53 -6.56 -2.39 -3.65
N LEU A 54 -5.23 -2.45 -3.68
CA LEU A 54 -4.51 -3.72 -3.54
C LEU A 54 -4.81 -4.40 -2.20
N TYR A 55 -5.04 -3.62 -1.14
CA TYR A 55 -5.39 -4.18 0.17
C TYR A 55 -6.75 -4.89 0.17
N ASP A 56 -7.65 -4.58 -0.77
CA ASP A 56 -8.91 -5.30 -0.92
C ASP A 56 -8.70 -6.68 -1.55
N ILE A 57 -7.69 -6.81 -2.39
CA ILE A 57 -7.33 -8.08 -3.03
C ILE A 57 -6.49 -8.92 -2.09
N PHE A 58 -5.43 -8.33 -1.55
CA PHE A 58 -4.52 -8.98 -0.61
C PHE A 58 -3.88 -7.93 0.29
N GLY A 59 -4.44 -7.75 1.47
CA GLY A 59 -3.97 -6.78 2.46
C GLY A 59 -3.72 -7.42 3.81
N LEU A 60 -3.36 -6.61 4.80
CA LEU A 60 -3.13 -7.10 6.16
C LEU A 60 -4.41 -7.66 6.78
N GLU A 61 -5.56 -7.11 6.42
CA GLU A 61 -6.85 -7.48 7.01
C GLU A 61 -7.37 -8.82 6.50
N ASN A 62 -7.10 -9.19 5.25
CA ASN A 62 -7.63 -10.40 4.62
C ASN A 62 -6.58 -11.43 4.22
N GLY A 63 -5.29 -11.05 4.25
CA GLY A 63 -4.20 -11.90 3.76
C GLY A 63 -4.04 -13.20 4.52
N GLU A 64 -4.21 -13.18 5.84
CA GLU A 64 -4.10 -14.38 6.66
C GLU A 64 -5.12 -15.44 6.27
N SER A 65 -6.38 -15.04 6.11
CA SER A 65 -7.46 -15.96 5.69
C SER A 65 -7.20 -16.54 4.32
N ILE A 66 -6.70 -15.72 3.38
CA ILE A 66 -6.38 -16.17 2.04
C ILE A 66 -5.23 -17.18 2.07
N LEU A 67 -4.16 -16.86 2.79
CA LEU A 67 -2.96 -17.71 2.85
C LEU A 67 -3.22 -19.04 3.56
N LYS A 68 -4.11 -19.07 4.55
CA LYS A 68 -4.45 -20.30 5.28
C LYS A 68 -5.10 -21.36 4.40
N GLU A 69 -5.64 -21.00 3.26
CA GLU A 69 -6.18 -21.96 2.30
C GLU A 69 -5.07 -22.76 1.60
N TYR A 70 -3.87 -22.22 1.53
CA TYR A 70 -2.76 -22.81 0.77
C TYR A 70 -1.58 -23.25 1.64
N PHE A 71 -1.45 -22.69 2.85
CA PHE A 71 -0.30 -22.91 3.72
C PHE A 71 -0.75 -23.35 5.11
N PHE A 72 0.12 -24.14 5.76
CA PHE A 72 -0.19 -24.74 7.04
C PHE A 72 -0.11 -23.78 8.21
N ASN A 73 0.96 -23.01 8.29
CA ASN A 73 1.22 -22.12 9.42
C ASN A 73 1.44 -20.71 8.89
N VAL A 74 0.48 -19.81 9.15
CA VAL A 74 0.54 -18.44 8.68
C VAL A 74 0.68 -17.52 9.88
N LYS A 75 1.77 -16.78 9.94
CA LYS A 75 2.03 -15.77 10.96
C LYS A 75 2.04 -14.39 10.34
N ARG A 76 1.33 -13.45 10.97
CA ARG A 76 1.34 -12.04 10.58
C ARG A 76 2.30 -11.29 11.49
N MET A 77 3.17 -10.47 10.90
CA MET A 77 4.07 -9.58 11.62
C MET A 77 3.82 -8.15 11.12
N ASP A 78 3.36 -7.28 11.99
CA ASP A 78 3.03 -5.91 11.63
C ASP A 78 4.24 -4.99 11.81
N TYR A 79 4.39 -4.07 10.86
CA TYR A 79 5.38 -3.02 10.89
C TYR A 79 4.64 -1.70 10.96
N GLN A 80 4.56 -1.11 12.13
CA GLN A 80 3.96 0.21 12.31
C GLN A 80 5.05 1.25 12.32
N ASP A 81 4.91 2.25 11.46
CA ASP A 81 5.85 3.34 11.33
C ASP A 81 5.10 4.57 10.82
N SER A 82 5.82 5.66 10.66
CA SER A 82 5.28 6.87 10.07
C SER A 82 6.34 7.61 9.29
N LEU A 83 5.89 8.43 8.34
CA LEU A 83 6.75 9.36 7.62
C LEU A 83 6.46 10.76 8.10
N GLU A 84 7.50 11.54 8.31
CA GLU A 84 7.37 12.97 8.57
C GLU A 84 7.84 13.72 7.32
N ILE A 85 6.92 14.44 6.70
CA ILE A 85 7.20 15.21 5.49
C ILE A 85 7.37 16.66 5.88
N THR A 86 8.53 17.22 5.56
CA THR A 86 8.87 18.60 5.88
C THR A 86 9.06 19.49 4.66
N GLU A 87 9.12 18.89 3.46
CA GLU A 87 9.29 19.59 2.20
C GLU A 87 8.22 19.19 1.21
N SER A 88 7.75 20.16 0.41
CA SER A 88 6.69 19.92 -0.57
C SER A 88 7.13 19.05 -1.75
N LYS A 89 8.36 19.25 -2.23
CA LYS A 89 8.83 18.60 -3.47
C LYS A 89 8.78 17.07 -3.42
N PRO A 90 9.33 16.39 -2.39
CA PRO A 90 9.26 14.92 -2.35
C PRO A 90 7.83 14.39 -2.32
N LEU A 91 6.93 15.07 -1.63
CA LEU A 91 5.52 14.66 -1.57
C LEU A 91 4.84 14.83 -2.92
N ILE A 92 5.07 15.95 -3.59
CA ILE A 92 4.48 16.20 -4.91
C ILE A 92 5.03 15.20 -5.93
N ASP A 93 6.32 14.94 -5.92
CA ASP A 93 6.95 13.96 -6.82
C ASP A 93 6.36 12.56 -6.61
N TYR A 94 6.13 12.17 -5.36
CA TYR A 94 5.48 10.91 -5.05
C TYR A 94 4.05 10.86 -5.59
N ILE A 95 3.26 11.89 -5.33
CA ILE A 95 1.86 11.96 -5.78
C ILE A 95 1.79 11.87 -7.30
N MET A 96 2.64 12.61 -8.00
CA MET A 96 2.64 12.62 -9.47
C MET A 96 3.10 11.28 -10.06
N SER A 97 3.82 10.46 -9.29
CA SER A 97 4.25 9.13 -9.72
C SER A 97 3.20 8.03 -9.53
N CYS A 98 2.10 8.32 -8.86
CA CYS A 98 1.02 7.36 -8.63
C CYS A 98 0.30 6.98 -9.94
N HIS A 99 -0.51 5.93 -9.86
CA HIS A 99 -1.13 5.32 -11.05
C HIS A 99 -2.62 5.65 -11.21
N GLY A 100 -3.08 6.74 -10.62
CA GLY A 100 -4.44 7.22 -10.73
C GLY A 100 -4.62 8.33 -11.76
N ASN A 101 -5.59 9.20 -11.52
CA ASN A 101 -5.92 10.32 -12.40
C ASN A 101 -5.27 11.64 -11.99
N GLN A 102 -4.34 11.62 -11.05
CA GLN A 102 -3.74 12.83 -10.48
C GLN A 102 -3.01 13.69 -11.53
N ASN A 103 -2.38 13.06 -12.52
CA ASN A 103 -1.66 13.82 -13.55
C ASN A 103 -2.59 14.67 -14.41
N GLU A 104 -3.77 14.16 -14.72
CA GLU A 104 -4.77 14.88 -15.50
C GLU A 104 -5.33 16.08 -14.73
N ILE A 105 -5.60 15.88 -13.44
CA ILE A 105 -6.24 16.89 -12.60
C ILE A 105 -5.23 17.92 -12.09
N LEU A 106 -4.08 17.45 -11.60
CA LEU A 106 -3.07 18.30 -10.99
C LEU A 106 -2.10 18.95 -11.99
N GLY A 107 -1.86 18.32 -13.15
CA GLY A 107 -0.92 18.82 -14.12
C GLY A 107 -1.16 20.31 -14.47
N PRO A 108 -2.39 20.72 -14.88
CA PRO A 108 -2.69 22.13 -15.17
C PRO A 108 -2.69 23.03 -13.94
N ARG A 109 -2.78 22.46 -12.74
CA ARG A 109 -2.90 23.19 -11.47
C ARG A 109 -1.73 22.94 -10.53
N LEU A 110 -0.58 22.58 -11.07
CA LEU A 110 0.55 22.14 -10.26
C LEU A 110 1.05 23.25 -9.32
N ASN A 111 1.06 24.51 -9.78
CA ASN A 111 1.47 25.63 -8.94
C ASN A 111 0.50 25.87 -7.78
N GLU A 112 -0.81 25.77 -8.02
CA GLU A 112 -1.82 25.86 -6.96
C GLU A 112 -1.65 24.77 -5.94
N PHE A 113 -1.41 23.53 -6.42
CA PHE A 113 -1.23 22.38 -5.55
C PHE A 113 0.03 22.53 -4.68
N LYS A 114 1.10 23.01 -5.28
CA LYS A 114 2.35 23.27 -4.55
C LYS A 114 2.14 24.30 -3.43
N GLU A 115 1.45 25.40 -3.73
CA GLU A 115 1.13 26.42 -2.73
C GLU A 115 0.27 25.85 -1.61
N TYR A 116 -0.71 25.00 -1.95
CA TYR A 116 -1.55 24.32 -0.99
C TYR A 116 -0.73 23.43 -0.04
N ILE A 117 0.19 22.64 -0.56
CA ILE A 117 1.05 21.77 0.25
C ILE A 117 2.00 22.61 1.12
N GLU A 118 2.58 23.66 0.56
CA GLU A 118 3.48 24.54 1.33
C GLU A 118 2.75 25.26 2.46
N GLU A 119 1.50 25.64 2.24
CA GLU A 119 0.66 26.22 3.28
C GLU A 119 0.37 25.23 4.40
N LEU A 120 0.07 23.97 4.06
CA LEU A 120 -0.11 22.92 5.05
C LEU A 120 1.15 22.71 5.89
N LEU A 121 2.32 22.70 5.27
CA LEU A 121 3.60 22.56 5.96
C LEU A 121 3.90 23.74 6.85
N GLU A 122 3.61 24.95 6.39
CA GLU A 122 3.82 26.16 7.15
C GLU A 122 2.93 26.21 8.39
N ASN A 123 1.65 25.83 8.25
CA ASN A 123 0.70 25.85 9.36
C ASN A 123 0.96 24.76 10.40
N ASN A 124 1.43 23.61 9.99
CA ASN A 124 1.57 22.43 10.86
C ASN A 124 3.02 22.05 11.17
N GLY A 125 4.00 22.66 10.49
CA GLY A 125 5.42 22.34 10.63
C GLY A 125 5.85 21.09 9.88
N LYS A 126 4.99 20.09 9.83
CA LYS A 126 5.22 18.82 9.12
C LYS A 126 3.91 18.14 8.78
N ILE A 127 3.97 17.21 7.85
CA ILE A 127 2.86 16.31 7.54
C ILE A 127 3.28 14.91 7.99
N VAL A 128 2.49 14.30 8.87
CA VAL A 128 2.73 12.94 9.36
C VAL A 128 1.88 11.97 8.55
N VAL A 129 2.54 10.97 7.97
CA VAL A 129 1.88 9.96 7.13
C VAL A 129 2.02 8.60 7.79
N THR A 130 0.89 7.93 8.00
CA THR A 130 0.84 6.59 8.60
C THR A 130 1.39 5.56 7.62
N LYS A 131 2.29 4.71 8.10
CA LYS A 131 2.74 3.53 7.36
C LYS A 131 2.18 2.29 8.05
N GLU A 132 1.38 1.53 7.32
CA GLU A 132 0.76 0.30 7.81
C GLU A 132 1.13 -0.83 6.87
N ALA A 133 2.29 -1.41 7.11
CA ALA A 133 2.82 -2.52 6.33
C ALA A 133 3.03 -3.73 7.23
N GLY A 134 3.12 -4.89 6.63
CA GLY A 134 3.34 -6.12 7.38
C GLY A 134 3.86 -7.25 6.51
N LEU A 135 4.17 -8.33 7.18
CA LEU A 135 4.75 -9.53 6.58
C LEU A 135 3.96 -10.74 7.04
N PHE A 136 3.66 -11.63 6.12
CA PHE A 136 3.15 -12.96 6.45
C PHE A 136 4.26 -13.97 6.28
N VAL A 137 4.42 -14.84 7.26
CA VAL A 137 5.37 -15.96 7.22
C VAL A 137 4.54 -17.22 7.13
N CYS A 138 4.70 -17.95 6.03
CA CYS A 138 3.87 -19.12 5.72
C CYS A 138 4.75 -20.36 5.54
N ARG A 139 4.29 -21.47 6.09
CA ARG A 139 4.96 -22.76 5.91
C ARG A 139 4.10 -23.67 5.04
N LYS A 140 4.77 -24.44 4.18
CA LYS A 140 4.07 -25.40 3.36
C LYS A 140 3.49 -26.52 4.24
N ARG A 141 2.24 -26.92 3.94
CA ARG A 141 1.61 -28.05 4.61
C ARG A 141 2.38 -29.33 4.27
N VAL A 142 2.83 -30.02 5.30
CA VAL A 142 3.44 -31.33 5.14
C VAL A 142 2.34 -32.36 5.09
N ILE A 143 2.20 -33.03 3.94
CA ILE A 143 1.30 -34.17 3.82
C ILE A 143 2.06 -35.40 4.30
N GLN A 144 1.63 -35.92 5.44
CA GLN A 144 2.15 -37.17 5.93
C GLN A 144 1.40 -38.34 5.32
#